data_20481852dbefe036ff8721629f171206
#
_entry.id   20481852dbefe036ff8721629f171206
#
_cell.length_a   1.000
_cell.length_b   1.000
_cell.length_c   1.000
_cell.angle_alpha   90.00
_cell.angle_beta   90.00
_cell.angle_gamma   90.00
#
_symmetry.space_group_name_H-M   'P 1'
#
loop_
_entity.id
_entity.type
_entity.pdbx_description
1 polymer ?
#
loop_
_entity_poly.entity_id
_entity_poly.type
_entity_poly.pdbx_seq_one_letter_code
_entity_poly.pdbx_strand_id
1 'polypeptide(L)'
;EAMKHIDRDKVVLSTKCGLEWRHETPVLHKVVDGTTVYRDLSAKSIIEDVEDSLRRLHTDHLDVLYTHWQTPDFGIYPLEETVEAMMKLKEQGKIRAIGASNVTADIIRGYCKYGQLDVIQEKYSLLTRRVEKQLLPTCRELGVSVQAYSPLEQGLLTGKVTMETTYPEGSTRNSVSYTHLRAHETVLDLV
;
A
#
# COMPACT_ATOMS: atom_id res chain seq x y z
N GLU A 1 16.91 -14.43 2.04
CA GLU A 1 17.00 -15.80 2.60
C GLU A 1 15.82 -16.67 2.12
N ALA A 2 14.55 -16.35 2.44
CA ALA A 2 13.39 -17.18 2.07
C ALA A 2 13.33 -17.53 0.57
N MET A 3 13.58 -16.56 -0.30
CA MET A 3 13.49 -16.73 -1.76
C MET A 3 14.51 -17.72 -2.33
N LYS A 4 15.60 -18.03 -1.61
CA LYS A 4 16.62 -19.01 -2.06
C LYS A 4 16.10 -20.46 -2.07
N HIS A 5 15.03 -20.73 -1.34
CA HIS A 5 14.48 -22.07 -1.13
C HIS A 5 13.09 -22.27 -1.71
N ILE A 6 12.59 -21.27 -2.42
CA ILE A 6 11.24 -21.25 -2.97
C ILE A 6 11.32 -21.23 -4.50
N ASP A 7 10.56 -22.08 -5.17
CA ASP A 7 10.36 -22.02 -6.61
C ASP A 7 9.65 -20.69 -6.95
N ARG A 8 10.36 -19.81 -7.67
CA ARG A 8 9.87 -18.46 -7.97
C ARG A 8 8.53 -18.46 -8.68
N ASP A 9 8.28 -19.44 -9.52
CA ASP A 9 7.04 -19.53 -10.31
C ASP A 9 5.82 -19.95 -9.49
N LYS A 10 6.04 -20.42 -8.27
CA LYS A 10 4.97 -20.80 -7.33
C LYS A 10 4.58 -19.72 -6.32
N VAL A 11 5.18 -18.53 -6.44
CA VAL A 11 4.99 -17.44 -5.49
C VAL A 11 4.55 -16.18 -6.22
N VAL A 12 3.50 -15.53 -5.73
CA VAL A 12 3.13 -14.17 -6.11
C VAL A 12 3.91 -13.19 -5.23
N LEU A 13 4.92 -12.54 -5.81
CA LEU A 13 5.80 -11.62 -5.11
C LEU A 13 5.39 -10.18 -5.37
N SER A 14 5.04 -9.46 -4.32
CA SER A 14 4.68 -8.06 -4.41
C SER A 14 5.53 -7.17 -3.50
N THR A 15 5.81 -5.96 -3.95
CA THR A 15 6.45 -4.91 -3.15
C THR A 15 5.85 -3.55 -3.42
N LYS A 16 6.36 -2.54 -2.74
CA LYS A 16 5.88 -1.15 -2.85
C LYS A 16 7.01 -0.20 -3.20
N CYS A 17 6.68 0.87 -3.91
CA CYS A 17 7.58 1.99 -4.25
C CYS A 17 6.99 3.32 -3.78
N GLY A 18 7.77 4.39 -3.92
CA GLY A 18 7.34 5.75 -3.71
C GLY A 18 7.46 6.25 -2.26
N LEU A 19 8.24 5.57 -1.42
CA LEU A 19 8.71 6.09 -0.15
C LEU A 19 10.23 6.24 -0.20
N GLU A 20 10.73 7.46 0.04
CA GLU A 20 12.13 7.83 -0.09
C GLU A 20 12.73 8.23 1.26
N TRP A 21 13.87 7.67 1.61
CA TRP A 21 14.61 7.99 2.83
C TRP A 21 16.12 8.14 2.61
N ARG A 22 16.59 7.98 1.39
CA ARG A 22 18.01 8.09 1.00
C ARG A 22 18.42 9.54 0.78
N HIS A 23 17.45 10.37 0.37
CA HIS A 23 17.64 11.80 0.13
C HIS A 23 16.33 12.59 0.38
N GLU A 24 16.48 13.88 0.58
CA GLU A 24 15.37 14.80 0.80
C GLU A 24 14.60 15.06 -0.51
N THR A 25 13.25 15.04 -0.42
CA THR A 25 12.35 15.38 -1.52
C THR A 25 11.26 16.34 -1.03
N PRO A 26 10.53 17.03 -1.94
CA PRO A 26 9.58 18.08 -1.55
C PRO A 26 8.41 17.59 -0.68
N VAL A 27 8.04 16.31 -0.71
CA VAL A 27 6.83 15.80 -0.04
C VAL A 27 7.20 14.96 1.17
N LEU A 28 7.20 15.58 2.36
CA LEU A 28 7.39 14.86 3.63
C LEU A 28 6.26 13.86 3.86
N HIS A 29 6.61 12.63 4.24
CA HIS A 29 5.67 11.60 4.67
C HIS A 29 5.58 11.50 6.20
N LYS A 30 6.70 11.16 6.85
CA LYS A 30 6.80 11.05 8.31
C LYS A 30 8.26 10.92 8.76
N VAL A 31 8.48 11.01 10.08
CA VAL A 31 9.76 10.63 10.71
C VAL A 31 9.57 9.30 11.43
N VAL A 32 10.51 8.37 11.26
CA VAL A 32 10.51 7.05 11.89
C VAL A 32 11.91 6.80 12.46
N ASP A 33 12.01 6.64 13.76
CA ASP A 33 13.27 6.37 14.48
C ASP A 33 14.41 7.33 14.06
N GLY A 34 14.07 8.63 13.98
CA GLY A 34 15.01 9.69 13.58
C GLY A 34 15.29 9.78 12.08
N THR A 35 14.78 8.87 11.26
CA THR A 35 14.89 8.90 9.81
C THR A 35 13.68 9.60 9.20
N THR A 36 13.92 10.65 8.43
CA THR A 36 12.87 11.33 7.67
C THR A 36 12.54 10.53 6.42
N VAL A 37 11.25 10.26 6.22
CA VAL A 37 10.71 9.54 5.06
C VAL A 37 9.86 10.50 4.25
N TYR A 38 10.07 10.53 2.96
CA TYR A 38 9.36 11.37 2.00
C TYR A 38 8.49 10.51 1.08
N ARG A 39 7.59 11.14 0.32
CA ARG A 39 6.90 10.52 -0.82
C ARG A 39 7.55 11.03 -2.10
N ASP A 40 8.01 10.12 -2.92
CA ASP A 40 8.59 10.42 -4.22
C ASP A 40 8.03 9.45 -5.26
N LEU A 41 7.11 9.95 -6.09
CA LEU A 41 6.48 9.20 -7.18
C LEU A 41 7.02 9.61 -8.55
N SER A 42 8.21 10.25 -8.60
CA SER A 42 8.88 10.50 -9.86
C SER A 42 9.27 9.20 -10.57
N ALA A 43 9.33 9.24 -11.88
CA ALA A 43 9.78 8.11 -12.69
C ALA A 43 11.14 7.57 -12.25
N LYS A 44 12.06 8.47 -11.87
CA LYS A 44 13.40 8.10 -11.39
C LYS A 44 13.32 7.28 -10.11
N SER A 45 12.62 7.78 -9.08
CA SER A 45 12.48 7.11 -7.78
C SER A 45 11.82 5.74 -7.92
N ILE A 46 10.76 5.64 -8.72
CA ILE A 46 10.06 4.37 -8.96
C ILE A 46 10.99 3.33 -9.59
N ILE A 47 11.78 3.73 -10.59
CA ILE A 47 12.72 2.82 -11.26
C ILE A 47 13.81 2.37 -10.29
N GLU A 48 14.39 3.28 -9.50
CA GLU A 48 15.39 2.96 -8.48
C GLU A 48 14.84 1.99 -7.42
N ASP A 49 13.63 2.20 -6.94
CA ASP A 49 12.96 1.32 -5.97
C ASP A 49 12.75 -0.10 -6.52
N VAL A 50 12.40 -0.22 -7.81
CA VAL A 50 12.23 -1.52 -8.46
C VAL A 50 13.58 -2.23 -8.62
N GLU A 51 14.61 -1.56 -9.11
CA GLU A 51 15.95 -2.14 -9.25
C GLU A 51 16.51 -2.62 -7.91
N ASP A 52 16.34 -1.82 -6.86
CA ASP A 52 16.73 -2.19 -5.50
C ASP A 52 15.93 -3.39 -4.98
N SER A 53 14.64 -3.43 -5.23
CA SER A 53 13.77 -4.54 -4.83
C SER A 53 14.17 -5.85 -5.52
N LEU A 54 14.39 -5.83 -6.83
CA LEU A 54 14.82 -6.98 -7.61
C LEU A 54 16.16 -7.53 -7.11
N ARG A 55 17.13 -6.64 -6.83
CA ARG A 55 18.45 -7.00 -6.29
C ARG A 55 18.34 -7.65 -4.91
N ARG A 56 17.57 -7.04 -3.99
CA ARG A 56 17.39 -7.55 -2.61
C ARG A 56 16.62 -8.85 -2.55
N LEU A 57 15.65 -9.03 -3.44
CA LEU A 57 14.81 -10.22 -3.50
C LEU A 57 15.43 -11.35 -4.34
N HIS A 58 16.57 -11.09 -5.01
CA HIS A 58 17.22 -12.04 -5.91
C HIS A 58 16.28 -12.62 -6.97
N THR A 59 15.55 -11.74 -7.65
CA THR A 59 14.61 -12.08 -8.73
C THR A 59 14.74 -11.09 -9.87
N ASP A 60 14.34 -11.48 -11.05
CA ASP A 60 14.33 -10.64 -12.26
C ASP A 60 12.99 -9.90 -12.45
N HIS A 61 11.96 -10.30 -11.73
CA HIS A 61 10.64 -9.65 -11.81
C HIS A 61 9.85 -9.68 -10.50
N LEU A 62 8.90 -8.76 -10.39
CA LEU A 62 7.85 -8.70 -9.37
C LEU A 62 6.51 -9.05 -10.02
N ASP A 63 5.64 -9.76 -9.30
CA ASP A 63 4.30 -10.02 -9.82
C ASP A 63 3.41 -8.79 -9.69
N VAL A 64 3.52 -8.04 -8.59
CA VAL A 64 2.78 -6.78 -8.40
C VAL A 64 3.69 -5.71 -7.80
N LEU A 65 3.74 -4.55 -8.43
CA LEU A 65 4.33 -3.34 -7.85
C LEU A 65 3.23 -2.38 -7.43
N TYR A 66 3.22 -1.98 -6.16
CA TYR A 66 2.29 -0.97 -5.65
C TYR A 66 2.98 0.38 -5.44
N THR A 67 2.35 1.48 -5.80
CA THR A 67 2.63 2.76 -5.16
C THR A 67 2.11 2.72 -3.72
N HIS A 68 2.97 2.99 -2.71
CA HIS A 68 2.63 2.79 -1.29
C HIS A 68 1.65 3.84 -0.78
N TRP A 69 1.92 5.10 -1.12
CA TRP A 69 1.09 6.26 -0.84
C TRP A 69 1.03 7.14 -2.07
N GLN A 70 -0.09 7.79 -2.25
CA GLN A 70 -0.21 8.77 -3.33
C GLN A 70 0.39 10.12 -2.90
N THR A 71 0.82 10.92 -3.86
CA THR A 71 1.23 12.30 -3.56
C THR A 71 0.02 13.13 -3.11
N PRO A 72 0.19 14.05 -2.16
CA PRO A 72 -0.84 15.04 -1.86
C PRO A 72 -0.92 16.14 -2.93
N ASP A 73 0.12 16.29 -3.76
CA ASP A 73 0.23 17.34 -4.78
C ASP A 73 0.73 16.75 -6.11
N PHE A 74 -0.19 16.59 -7.05
CA PHE A 74 0.09 16.12 -8.41
C PHE A 74 0.79 17.18 -9.30
N GLY A 75 0.96 18.42 -8.81
CA GLY A 75 1.81 19.41 -9.45
C GLY A 75 3.29 19.10 -9.28
N ILE A 76 3.66 18.41 -8.17
CA ILE A 76 5.04 17.97 -7.91
C ILE A 76 5.32 16.63 -8.60
N TYR A 77 4.40 15.66 -8.47
CA TYR A 77 4.51 14.33 -9.07
C TYR A 77 3.25 14.06 -9.89
N PRO A 78 3.24 14.40 -11.19
CA PRO A 78 2.09 14.14 -12.07
C PRO A 78 1.74 12.65 -12.12
N LEU A 79 0.46 12.32 -11.95
CA LEU A 79 0.01 10.94 -11.98
C LEU A 79 0.34 10.24 -13.30
N GLU A 80 0.28 10.98 -14.41
CA GLU A 80 0.65 10.52 -15.74
C GLU A 80 2.09 9.99 -15.78
N GLU A 81 3.06 10.77 -15.26
CA GLU A 81 4.47 10.37 -15.20
C GLU A 81 4.67 9.10 -14.35
N THR A 82 3.99 9.04 -13.19
CA THR A 82 4.00 7.86 -12.30
C THR A 82 3.52 6.62 -13.05
N VAL A 83 2.36 6.72 -13.74
CA VAL A 83 1.75 5.60 -14.46
C VAL A 83 2.60 5.17 -15.65
N GLU A 84 3.11 6.13 -16.43
CA GLU A 84 4.02 5.85 -17.56
C GLU A 84 5.29 5.10 -17.12
N ALA A 85 5.89 5.49 -15.99
CA ALA A 85 7.04 4.79 -15.44
C ALA A 85 6.71 3.34 -15.09
N MET A 86 5.57 3.09 -14.46
CA MET A 86 5.12 1.73 -14.13
C MET A 86 4.79 0.91 -15.38
N MET A 87 4.14 1.49 -16.39
CA MET A 87 3.87 0.85 -17.68
C MET A 87 5.18 0.44 -18.39
N LYS A 88 6.17 1.31 -18.37
CA LYS A 88 7.50 1.02 -18.95
C LYS A 88 8.20 -0.13 -18.22
N LEU A 89 8.11 -0.20 -16.90
CA LEU A 89 8.64 -1.33 -16.13
C LEU A 89 7.91 -2.64 -16.45
N LYS A 90 6.62 -2.56 -16.74
CA LYS A 90 5.81 -3.71 -17.18
C LYS A 90 6.21 -4.18 -18.58
N GLU A 91 6.40 -3.27 -19.53
CA GLU A 91 6.91 -3.57 -20.87
C GLU A 91 8.31 -4.21 -20.84
N GLN A 92 9.16 -3.80 -19.90
CA GLN A 92 10.47 -4.41 -19.66
C GLN A 92 10.41 -5.79 -18.99
N GLY A 93 9.23 -6.25 -18.57
CA GLY A 93 9.04 -7.50 -17.86
C GLY A 93 9.48 -7.48 -16.39
N LYS A 94 9.85 -6.32 -15.84
CA LYS A 94 10.29 -6.17 -14.44
C LYS A 94 9.14 -6.25 -13.44
N ILE A 95 7.94 -5.88 -13.88
CA ILE A 95 6.70 -6.04 -13.12
C ILE A 95 5.63 -6.67 -14.01
N ARG A 96 4.76 -7.51 -13.45
CA ARG A 96 3.67 -8.15 -14.19
C ARG A 96 2.35 -7.39 -14.07
N ALA A 97 2.09 -6.81 -12.88
CA ALA A 97 0.87 -6.06 -12.60
C ALA A 97 1.18 -4.75 -11.87
N ILE A 98 0.34 -3.74 -12.12
CA ILE A 98 0.40 -2.42 -11.52
C ILE A 98 -0.63 -2.32 -10.42
N GLY A 99 -0.17 -1.98 -9.22
CA GLY A 99 -0.99 -1.74 -8.05
C GLY A 99 -0.87 -0.32 -7.50
N ALA A 100 -1.87 0.10 -6.74
CA ALA A 100 -1.81 1.35 -5.99
C ALA A 100 -2.46 1.18 -4.62
N SER A 101 -1.86 1.76 -3.58
CA SER A 101 -2.38 1.69 -2.22
C SER A 101 -2.74 3.09 -1.71
N ASN A 102 -3.73 3.15 -0.80
CA ASN A 102 -4.20 4.40 -0.20
C ASN A 102 -4.67 5.42 -1.26
N VAL A 103 -5.59 4.99 -2.11
CA VAL A 103 -6.10 5.74 -3.24
C VAL A 103 -7.51 6.31 -2.99
N THR A 104 -7.91 7.24 -3.87
CA THR A 104 -9.30 7.69 -4.03
C THR A 104 -9.87 7.16 -5.35
N ALA A 105 -11.19 7.27 -5.54
CA ALA A 105 -11.84 6.88 -6.79
C ALA A 105 -11.29 7.66 -8.00
N ASP A 106 -10.98 8.95 -7.83
CA ASP A 106 -10.42 9.78 -8.89
C ASP A 106 -9.00 9.36 -9.27
N ILE A 107 -8.20 8.94 -8.29
CA ILE A 107 -6.86 8.40 -8.54
C ILE A 107 -6.96 7.09 -9.31
N ILE A 108 -7.87 6.18 -8.95
CA ILE A 108 -8.12 4.93 -9.69
C ILE A 108 -8.46 5.24 -11.16
N ARG A 109 -9.38 6.19 -11.40
CA ARG A 109 -9.74 6.61 -12.75
C ARG A 109 -8.57 7.24 -13.50
N GLY A 110 -7.72 8.00 -12.81
CA GLY A 110 -6.50 8.57 -13.35
C GLY A 110 -5.51 7.51 -13.82
N TYR A 111 -5.24 6.49 -13.01
CA TYR A 111 -4.39 5.36 -13.42
C TYR A 111 -4.93 4.69 -14.68
N CYS A 112 -6.22 4.37 -14.71
CA CYS A 112 -6.85 3.74 -15.87
C CYS A 112 -6.90 4.64 -17.10
N LYS A 113 -6.88 5.96 -16.93
CA LYS A 113 -6.82 6.95 -18.03
C LYS A 113 -5.44 7.00 -18.68
N TYR A 114 -4.37 6.99 -17.87
CA TYR A 114 -3.00 7.15 -18.36
C TYR A 114 -2.30 5.83 -18.68
N GLY A 115 -2.86 4.71 -18.27
CA GLY A 115 -2.32 3.38 -18.55
C GLY A 115 -3.20 2.28 -17.99
N GLN A 116 -2.71 1.52 -17.04
CA GLN A 116 -3.37 0.37 -16.44
C GLN A 116 -3.30 0.42 -14.92
N LEU A 117 -4.35 -0.07 -14.26
CA LEU A 117 -4.35 -0.43 -12.85
C LEU A 117 -4.97 -1.81 -12.71
N ASP A 118 -4.22 -2.77 -12.19
CA ASP A 118 -4.67 -4.15 -12.03
C ASP A 118 -5.30 -4.39 -10.65
N VAL A 119 -4.78 -3.72 -9.61
CA VAL A 119 -5.21 -3.94 -8.24
C VAL A 119 -4.99 -2.72 -7.35
N ILE A 120 -5.92 -2.48 -6.42
CA ILE A 120 -5.68 -1.54 -5.32
C ILE A 120 -5.45 -2.31 -4.00
N GLN A 121 -4.67 -1.72 -3.07
CA GLN A 121 -4.50 -2.25 -1.73
C GLN A 121 -4.99 -1.22 -0.70
N GLU A 122 -6.10 -1.54 -0.01
CA GLU A 122 -6.80 -0.62 0.88
C GLU A 122 -7.12 -1.24 2.24
N LYS A 123 -7.20 -0.38 3.28
CA LYS A 123 -7.67 -0.81 4.59
C LYS A 123 -9.15 -1.19 4.48
N TYR A 124 -9.45 -2.46 4.70
CA TYR A 124 -10.82 -2.96 4.66
C TYR A 124 -11.05 -4.09 5.67
N SER A 125 -12.01 -3.90 6.52
CA SER A 125 -12.38 -4.85 7.57
C SER A 125 -13.85 -4.68 7.93
N LEU A 126 -14.33 -5.50 8.87
CA LEU A 126 -15.67 -5.35 9.45
C LEU A 126 -15.89 -3.96 10.07
N LEU A 127 -14.85 -3.36 10.66
CA LEU A 127 -14.91 -2.06 11.32
C LEU A 127 -14.58 -0.88 10.38
N THR A 128 -13.75 -1.11 9.37
CA THR A 128 -13.29 -0.07 8.42
C THR A 128 -13.91 -0.32 7.05
N ARG A 129 -15.10 0.24 6.81
CA ARG A 129 -15.94 -0.04 5.62
C ARG A 129 -16.01 1.10 4.61
N ARG A 130 -15.19 2.15 4.77
CA ARG A 130 -15.22 3.35 3.91
C ARG A 130 -15.05 3.07 2.41
N VAL A 131 -14.32 1.99 2.08
CA VAL A 131 -14.06 1.60 0.67
C VAL A 131 -15.34 1.21 -0.09
N GLU A 132 -16.38 0.76 0.63
CA GLU A 132 -17.64 0.30 0.02
C GLU A 132 -18.42 1.40 -0.68
N LYS A 133 -18.27 2.65 -0.25
CA LYS A 133 -19.07 3.78 -0.76
C LYS A 133 -18.67 4.19 -2.18
N GLN A 134 -17.38 4.21 -2.46
CA GLN A 134 -16.84 4.72 -3.73
C GLN A 134 -15.81 3.78 -4.37
N LEU A 135 -14.85 3.26 -3.59
CA LEU A 135 -13.74 2.50 -4.17
C LEU A 135 -14.20 1.17 -4.77
N LEU A 136 -14.99 0.36 -4.04
CA LEU A 136 -15.48 -0.91 -4.56
C LEU A 136 -16.37 -0.74 -5.82
N PRO A 137 -17.32 0.21 -5.87
CA PRO A 137 -18.07 0.48 -7.11
C PRO A 137 -17.14 0.89 -8.27
N THR A 138 -16.18 1.80 -8.03
CA THR A 138 -15.24 2.26 -9.06
C THR A 138 -14.35 1.11 -9.56
N CYS A 139 -13.83 0.28 -8.65
CA CYS A 139 -13.03 -0.89 -9.03
C CYS A 139 -13.84 -1.88 -9.87
N ARG A 140 -15.09 -2.14 -9.50
CA ARG A 140 -15.98 -3.02 -10.27
C ARG A 140 -16.24 -2.46 -11.68
N GLU A 141 -16.50 -1.15 -11.80
CA GLU A 141 -16.71 -0.46 -13.07
C GLU A 141 -15.49 -0.60 -14.00
N LEU A 142 -14.29 -0.45 -13.44
CA LEU A 142 -13.04 -0.41 -14.21
C LEU A 142 -12.30 -1.75 -14.30
N GLY A 143 -12.85 -2.83 -13.73
CA GLY A 143 -12.20 -4.14 -13.74
C GLY A 143 -10.96 -4.24 -12.85
N VAL A 144 -10.82 -3.38 -11.83
CA VAL A 144 -9.69 -3.34 -10.91
C VAL A 144 -9.95 -4.24 -9.71
N SER A 145 -8.97 -5.09 -9.36
CA SER A 145 -9.05 -5.98 -8.20
C SER A 145 -8.83 -5.20 -6.90
N VAL A 146 -9.31 -5.75 -5.78
CA VAL A 146 -9.14 -5.13 -4.45
C VAL A 146 -8.47 -6.12 -3.50
N GLN A 147 -7.34 -5.71 -2.92
CA GLN A 147 -6.65 -6.43 -1.86
C GLN A 147 -6.84 -5.68 -0.53
N ALA A 148 -7.43 -6.34 0.45
CA ALA A 148 -7.61 -5.77 1.78
C ALA A 148 -6.34 -5.88 2.62
N TYR A 149 -5.94 -4.79 3.28
CA TYR A 149 -4.96 -4.88 4.36
C TYR A 149 -5.61 -4.62 5.73
N SER A 150 -5.01 -5.17 6.78
CA SER A 150 -5.54 -5.16 8.15
C SER A 150 -6.99 -5.68 8.28
N PRO A 151 -7.38 -6.80 7.61
CA PRO A 151 -8.76 -7.29 7.67
C PRO A 151 -9.19 -7.74 9.07
N LEU A 152 -8.23 -8.06 9.94
CA LEU A 152 -8.46 -8.41 11.35
C LEU A 152 -8.17 -7.25 12.32
N GLU A 153 -8.07 -6.00 11.81
CA GLU A 153 -7.78 -4.80 12.61
C GLU A 153 -6.63 -5.02 13.61
N GLN A 154 -5.48 -5.48 13.10
CA GLN A 154 -4.28 -5.78 13.89
C GLN A 154 -4.52 -6.79 15.05
N GLY A 155 -5.48 -7.67 14.89
CA GLY A 155 -5.83 -8.70 15.87
C GLY A 155 -7.08 -8.38 16.73
N LEU A 156 -7.64 -7.18 16.62
CA LEU A 156 -8.82 -6.77 17.35
C LEU A 156 -10.02 -7.72 17.10
N LEU A 157 -10.25 -8.07 15.84
CA LEU A 157 -11.34 -8.96 15.42
C LEU A 157 -11.08 -10.47 15.65
N THR A 158 -10.03 -10.82 16.36
CA THR A 158 -9.72 -12.24 16.65
C THR A 158 -10.41 -12.76 17.92
N GLY A 159 -11.04 -11.89 18.72
CA GLY A 159 -11.57 -12.21 20.04
C GLY A 159 -10.50 -12.43 21.12
N LYS A 160 -9.20 -12.22 20.79
CA LYS A 160 -8.09 -12.38 21.74
C LYS A 160 -7.65 -11.09 22.41
N VAL A 161 -8.14 -9.95 21.92
CA VAL A 161 -7.82 -8.63 22.44
C VAL A 161 -8.95 -8.19 23.35
N THR A 162 -8.63 -7.88 24.63
CA THR A 162 -9.57 -7.39 25.64
C THR A 162 -9.18 -5.98 26.06
N MET A 163 -10.02 -5.33 26.87
CA MET A 163 -9.73 -4.01 27.45
C MET A 163 -8.47 -4.03 28.33
N GLU A 164 -8.13 -5.18 28.91
CA GLU A 164 -6.98 -5.38 29.79
C GLU A 164 -5.69 -5.68 29.02
N THR A 165 -5.79 -5.94 27.69
CA THR A 165 -4.63 -6.26 26.86
C THR A 165 -3.66 -5.07 26.82
N THR A 166 -2.42 -5.28 27.23
CA THR A 166 -1.34 -4.28 27.15
C THR A 166 -0.39 -4.62 26.04
N TYR A 167 0.24 -3.62 25.46
CA TYR A 167 1.24 -3.78 24.40
C TYR A 167 2.57 -3.14 24.82
N PRO A 168 3.73 -3.65 24.33
CA PRO A 168 5.01 -3.04 24.58
C PRO A 168 5.05 -1.56 24.20
N GLU A 169 5.88 -0.79 24.88
CA GLU A 169 6.16 0.60 24.55
C GLU A 169 6.61 0.72 23.08
N GLY A 170 6.17 1.77 22.37
CA GLY A 170 6.44 1.96 20.93
C GLY A 170 5.57 1.14 19.98
N SER A 171 4.72 0.24 20.48
CA SER A 171 3.77 -0.48 19.63
C SER A 171 2.77 0.46 18.96
N THR A 172 2.55 0.30 17.66
CA THR A 172 1.50 1.02 16.91
C THR A 172 0.09 0.76 17.47
N ARG A 173 -0.09 -0.33 18.21
CA ARG A 173 -1.34 -0.68 18.89
C ARG A 173 -1.65 0.20 20.12
N ASN A 174 -0.67 0.97 20.60
CA ASN A 174 -0.87 1.98 21.63
C ASN A 174 -1.37 3.32 21.05
N SER A 175 -1.54 3.41 19.72
CA SER A 175 -2.06 4.61 19.08
C SER A 175 -3.50 4.92 19.48
N VAL A 176 -3.86 6.20 19.49
CA VAL A 176 -5.23 6.68 19.80
C VAL A 176 -6.28 6.01 18.90
N SER A 177 -5.99 5.83 17.61
CA SER A 177 -6.90 5.12 16.68
C SER A 177 -7.23 3.72 17.13
N TYR A 178 -6.22 2.96 17.58
CA TYR A 178 -6.44 1.58 18.02
C TYR A 178 -7.21 1.53 19.35
N THR A 179 -6.89 2.41 20.28
CA THR A 179 -7.60 2.55 21.55
C THR A 179 -9.06 2.93 21.34
N HIS A 180 -9.33 3.80 20.37
CA HIS A 180 -10.69 4.21 20.02
C HIS A 180 -11.52 3.07 19.43
N LEU A 181 -10.94 2.25 18.55
CA LEU A 181 -11.59 1.05 18.02
C LEU A 181 -11.93 0.05 19.13
N ARG A 182 -11.04 -0.17 20.10
CA ARG A 182 -11.32 -1.03 21.27
C ARG A 182 -12.50 -0.54 22.09
N ALA A 183 -12.62 0.77 22.32
CA ALA A 183 -13.73 1.36 23.06
C ALA A 183 -15.08 1.17 22.36
N HIS A 184 -15.10 1.12 21.03
CA HIS A 184 -16.32 0.85 20.25
C HIS A 184 -16.75 -0.61 20.27
N GLU A 185 -15.83 -1.58 20.37
CA GLU A 185 -16.20 -3.00 20.48
C GLU A 185 -16.92 -3.33 21.77
N THR A 186 -16.54 -2.70 22.89
CA THR A 186 -17.22 -2.90 24.18
C THR A 186 -18.67 -2.44 24.19
N VAL A 187 -19.10 -1.59 23.26
CA VAL A 187 -20.48 -1.16 23.11
C VAL A 187 -21.31 -2.15 22.29
N LEU A 188 -20.68 -2.94 21.41
CA LEU A 188 -21.35 -3.97 20.62
C LEU A 188 -21.60 -5.26 21.41
N ASP A 189 -20.82 -5.53 22.44
CA ASP A 189 -21.03 -6.66 23.36
C ASP A 189 -22.18 -6.45 24.37
N LEU A 190 -22.84 -5.28 24.34
CA LEU A 190 -23.92 -4.89 25.23
C LEU A 190 -25.31 -4.85 24.56
N VAL A 191 -25.47 -5.39 23.35
CA VAL A 191 -26.76 -5.43 22.64
C VAL A 191 -27.19 -6.87 22.37
#